data_4aef7aa82f12798892bc2e2f493eb29c
#
_entry.id   4aef7aa82f12798892bc2e2f493eb29c
#
_cell.length_a   1.000
_cell.length_b   1.000
_cell.length_c   1.000
_cell.angle_alpha   90.00
_cell.angle_beta   90.00
_cell.angle_gamma   90.00
#
_symmetry.space_group_name_H-M   'P 1'
#
loop_
_entity.id
_entity.type
_entity.pdbx_description
1 polymer ?
#
loop_
_entity_poly.entity_id
_entity_poly.type
_entity_poly.pdbx_seq_one_letter_code
_entity_poly.pdbx_strand_id
1 'polypeptide(L)'
;LLALKLNGKISGILHTVNNSAADAVKDEGTAVLYGQAYFYEELLGLKFKITPFSFFQTNSLGAELLYEKTREYAGDTRDKAIFDLYSGTGTIAQVLAPVAKRVTGVEIVPEAVQAARQNAMQNGLENCFFHAGDVLKAVDDLKERADLIVLDPPREGVHPKALEKIMAFDAERIVYISCKPTSLARDYEIMRAGGYIAERLACVDLFPGTAHVETI
;
A
#
# COMPACT_ATOMS: atom_id res chain seq x y z
N LEU A 1 0.34 16.50 29.13
CA LEU A 1 1.04 15.54 28.28
C LEU A 1 2.54 15.84 28.24
N LEU A 2 2.97 17.07 27.94
CA LEU A 2 4.39 17.44 27.82
C LEU A 2 5.21 17.26 29.11
N ALA A 3 4.56 17.25 30.27
CA ALA A 3 5.21 17.03 31.57
C ALA A 3 5.32 15.53 31.96
N LEU A 4 4.76 14.62 31.18
CA LEU A 4 4.84 13.19 31.44
C LEU A 4 6.22 12.63 31.13
N LYS A 5 6.70 11.73 32.00
CA LYS A 5 7.91 10.93 31.72
C LYS A 5 7.51 9.79 30.80
N LEU A 6 7.88 9.90 29.52
CA LEU A 6 7.61 8.90 28.50
C LEU A 6 8.91 8.24 28.06
N ASN A 7 8.84 6.98 27.60
CA ASN A 7 9.97 6.28 26.95
C ASN A 7 10.17 6.73 25.50
N GLY A 8 9.79 7.95 25.16
CA GLY A 8 9.89 8.51 23.83
C GLY A 8 9.75 10.04 23.87
N LYS A 9 9.86 10.66 22.70
CA LYS A 9 9.70 12.11 22.54
C LYS A 9 8.38 12.39 21.84
N ILE A 10 7.58 13.31 22.41
CA ILE A 10 6.40 13.84 21.73
C ILE A 10 6.89 14.73 20.59
N SER A 11 6.65 14.34 19.34
CA SER A 11 7.03 15.12 18.14
C SER A 11 5.97 16.15 17.77
N GLY A 12 4.69 15.87 18.09
CA GLY A 12 3.59 16.77 17.84
C GLY A 12 2.35 16.41 18.65
N ILE A 13 1.50 17.41 18.85
CA ILE A 13 0.14 17.25 19.41
C ILE A 13 -0.80 17.99 18.47
N LEU A 14 -1.78 17.27 17.93
CA LEU A 14 -2.76 17.79 17.00
C LEU A 14 -4.16 17.66 17.58
N HIS A 15 -5.02 18.59 17.20
CA HIS A 15 -6.45 18.52 17.44
C HIS A 15 -7.18 18.57 16.09
N THR A 16 -7.89 17.50 15.77
CA THR A 16 -8.68 17.40 14.56
C THR A 16 -10.17 17.43 14.90
N VAL A 17 -10.91 18.28 14.22
CA VAL A 17 -12.38 18.29 14.25
C VAL A 17 -12.88 17.24 13.26
N ASN A 18 -13.75 16.34 13.72
CA ASN A 18 -14.41 15.35 12.89
C ASN A 18 -15.86 15.17 13.33
N ASN A 19 -16.80 15.66 12.55
CA ASN A 19 -18.24 15.52 12.78
C ASN A 19 -18.86 14.40 11.92
N SER A 20 -18.02 13.60 11.23
CA SER A 20 -18.49 12.49 10.39
C SER A 20 -19.16 11.42 11.27
N ALA A 21 -20.32 10.94 10.83
CA ALA A 21 -20.98 9.78 11.43
C ALA A 21 -20.37 8.43 10.96
N ALA A 22 -19.44 8.46 10.01
CA ALA A 22 -18.73 7.28 9.50
C ALA A 22 -17.49 6.99 10.35
N ASP A 23 -17.04 5.72 10.34
CA ASP A 23 -15.81 5.28 11.02
C ASP A 23 -14.51 5.83 10.36
N ALA A 24 -14.63 6.79 9.46
CA ALA A 24 -13.50 7.44 8.81
C ALA A 24 -13.27 8.83 9.41
N VAL A 25 -12.02 9.10 9.80
CA VAL A 25 -11.61 10.43 10.25
C VAL A 25 -11.43 11.32 9.02
N LYS A 26 -12.25 12.39 8.94
CA LYS A 26 -12.11 13.44 7.93
C LYS A 26 -11.47 14.67 8.53
N ASP A 27 -10.63 15.34 7.75
CA ASP A 27 -10.07 16.63 8.16
C ASP A 27 -11.11 17.74 7.93
N GLU A 28 -11.85 18.07 8.98
CA GLU A 28 -12.75 19.24 9.01
C GLU A 28 -12.07 20.44 9.71
N GLY A 29 -10.79 20.33 9.96
CA GLY A 29 -9.94 21.35 10.56
C GLY A 29 -8.98 20.72 11.56
N THR A 30 -7.68 20.72 11.25
CA THR A 30 -6.62 20.23 12.12
C THR A 30 -5.73 21.38 12.58
N ALA A 31 -5.66 21.58 13.89
CA ALA A 31 -4.76 22.53 14.54
C ALA A 31 -3.56 21.79 15.13
N VAL A 32 -2.36 22.29 14.88
CA VAL A 32 -1.12 21.84 15.53
C VAL A 32 -1.00 22.60 16.87
N LEU A 33 -1.22 21.91 17.97
CA LEU A 33 -1.13 22.48 19.32
C LEU A 33 0.31 22.52 19.84
N TYR A 34 1.17 21.62 19.34
CA TYR A 34 2.59 21.56 19.69
C TYR A 34 3.36 20.79 18.61
N GLY A 35 4.61 21.20 18.37
CA GLY A 35 5.56 20.51 17.50
C GLY A 35 5.13 20.49 16.04
N GLN A 36 5.15 19.31 15.41
CA GLN A 36 4.92 19.13 13.98
C GLN A 36 3.76 18.16 13.69
N ALA A 37 3.16 18.27 12.50
CA ALA A 37 2.01 17.48 12.06
C ALA A 37 2.44 16.18 11.32
N TYR A 38 3.63 15.69 11.55
CA TYR A 38 4.12 14.46 10.94
C TYR A 38 5.17 13.80 11.83
N PHE A 39 5.43 12.52 11.55
CA PHE A 39 6.59 11.81 12.06
C PHE A 39 7.19 10.96 10.95
N TYR A 40 8.33 10.35 11.20
CA TYR A 40 8.96 9.42 10.31
C TYR A 40 8.92 8.02 10.89
N GLU A 41 8.68 7.04 10.03
CA GLU A 41 8.82 5.62 10.32
C GLU A 41 9.81 5.02 9.32
N GLU A 42 10.51 3.97 9.72
CA GLU A 42 11.46 3.27 8.88
C GLU A 42 10.97 1.83 8.66
N LEU A 43 10.92 1.39 7.41
CA LEU A 43 10.58 0.03 7.01
C LEU A 43 11.60 -0.47 5.99
N LEU A 44 12.23 -1.60 6.29
CA LEU A 44 13.22 -2.23 5.40
C LEU A 44 14.31 -1.27 4.89
N GLY A 45 14.76 -0.34 5.76
CA GLY A 45 15.76 0.66 5.46
C GLY A 45 15.26 1.86 4.66
N LEU A 46 13.96 1.95 4.36
CA LEU A 46 13.33 3.09 3.70
C LEU A 46 12.59 3.95 4.73
N LYS A 47 12.68 5.27 4.54
CA LYS A 47 12.10 6.24 5.47
C LYS A 47 10.83 6.84 4.90
N PHE A 48 9.76 6.78 5.68
CA PHE A 48 8.44 7.26 5.29
C PHE A 48 8.01 8.42 6.18
N LYS A 49 7.62 9.53 5.56
CA LYS A 49 6.95 10.63 6.25
C LYS A 49 5.47 10.32 6.38
N ILE A 50 5.00 10.25 7.61
CA ILE A 50 3.62 9.92 7.95
C ILE A 50 2.92 11.16 8.47
N THR A 51 1.76 11.46 7.92
CA THR A 51 0.86 12.53 8.37
C THR A 51 -0.44 11.93 8.94
N PRO A 52 -1.26 12.69 9.68
CA PRO A 52 -2.46 12.17 10.34
C PRO A 52 -3.47 11.48 9.42
N PHE A 53 -3.50 11.86 8.13
CA PHE A 53 -4.44 11.33 7.14
C PHE A 53 -3.76 10.40 6.11
N SER A 54 -2.47 10.09 6.30
CA SER A 54 -1.79 9.06 5.50
C SER A 54 -2.14 7.68 6.06
N PHE A 55 -2.59 6.76 5.20
CA PHE A 55 -2.62 5.37 5.59
C PHE A 55 -1.19 4.83 5.73
N PHE A 56 -0.92 4.18 6.84
CA PHE A 56 0.33 3.48 7.10
C PHE A 56 0.05 2.31 8.04
N GLN A 57 0.72 1.18 7.85
CA GLN A 57 0.57 0.02 8.73
C GLN A 57 1.04 0.36 10.15
N THR A 58 0.16 0.22 11.14
CA THR A 58 0.43 0.65 12.52
C THR A 58 1.39 -0.28 13.27
N ASN A 59 1.53 -1.54 12.84
CA ASN A 59 2.52 -2.49 13.32
C ASN A 59 3.68 -2.56 12.34
N SER A 60 4.69 -1.72 12.52
CA SER A 60 5.83 -1.61 11.61
C SER A 60 6.60 -2.92 11.46
N LEU A 61 6.84 -3.66 12.55
CA LEU A 61 7.54 -4.95 12.49
C LEU A 61 6.73 -6.01 11.74
N GLY A 62 5.42 -6.06 11.96
CA GLY A 62 4.53 -6.94 11.19
C GLY A 62 4.45 -6.53 9.72
N ALA A 63 4.46 -5.24 9.43
CA ALA A 63 4.48 -4.72 8.06
C ALA A 63 5.77 -5.10 7.32
N GLU A 64 6.93 -5.06 7.99
CA GLU A 64 8.19 -5.54 7.41
C GLU A 64 8.09 -7.01 7.00
N LEU A 65 7.54 -7.88 7.86
CA LEU A 65 7.32 -9.29 7.54
C LEU A 65 6.39 -9.48 6.34
N LEU A 66 5.30 -8.69 6.26
CA LEU A 66 4.38 -8.71 5.12
C LEU A 66 5.09 -8.32 3.82
N TYR A 67 5.88 -7.25 3.87
CA TYR A 67 6.57 -6.73 2.69
C TYR A 67 7.78 -7.59 2.27
N GLU A 68 8.48 -8.21 3.22
CA GLU A 68 9.48 -9.24 2.91
C GLU A 68 8.84 -10.43 2.22
N LYS A 69 7.67 -10.88 2.69
CA LYS A 69 6.90 -11.94 2.05
C LYS A 69 6.42 -11.54 0.66
N THR A 70 6.02 -10.27 0.49
CA THR A 70 5.68 -9.71 -0.83
C THR A 70 6.87 -9.78 -1.79
N ARG A 71 8.07 -9.39 -1.35
CA ARG A 71 9.31 -9.54 -2.14
C ARG A 71 9.62 -11.01 -2.47
N GLU A 72 9.50 -11.90 -1.49
CA GLU A 72 9.72 -13.33 -1.69
C GLU A 72 8.78 -13.90 -2.76
N TYR A 73 7.49 -13.52 -2.71
CA TYR A 73 6.48 -14.00 -3.66
C TYR A 73 6.58 -13.33 -5.02
N ALA A 74 7.08 -12.10 -5.08
CA ALA A 74 7.44 -11.42 -6.33
C ALA A 74 8.55 -12.16 -7.09
N GLY A 75 9.47 -12.82 -6.39
CA GLY A 75 10.58 -13.58 -6.96
C GLY A 75 11.71 -12.68 -7.48
N ASP A 76 12.37 -13.09 -8.56
CA ASP A 76 13.43 -12.28 -9.19
C ASP A 76 12.80 -11.18 -10.06
N THR A 77 12.95 -9.95 -9.61
CA THR A 77 12.32 -8.77 -10.21
C THR A 77 13.32 -7.77 -10.80
N ARG A 78 14.63 -8.06 -10.81
CA ARG A 78 15.69 -7.11 -11.20
C ARG A 78 15.50 -6.52 -12.60
N ASP A 79 14.97 -7.31 -13.54
CA ASP A 79 14.70 -6.89 -14.91
C ASP A 79 13.21 -6.69 -15.20
N LYS A 80 12.37 -6.71 -14.17
CA LYS A 80 10.91 -6.69 -14.27
C LYS A 80 10.33 -5.29 -14.07
N ALA A 81 9.28 -4.99 -14.84
CA ALA A 81 8.38 -3.87 -14.60
C ALA A 81 7.22 -4.34 -13.71
N ILE A 82 7.01 -3.63 -12.60
CA ILE A 82 6.01 -3.96 -11.59
C ILE A 82 4.94 -2.88 -11.56
N PHE A 83 3.68 -3.27 -11.53
CA PHE A 83 2.57 -2.38 -11.16
C PHE A 83 2.15 -2.65 -9.72
N ASP A 84 2.06 -1.59 -8.91
CA ASP A 84 1.49 -1.58 -7.57
C ASP A 84 0.14 -0.86 -7.64
N LEU A 85 -0.93 -1.63 -7.73
CA LEU A 85 -2.29 -1.10 -7.89
C LEU A 85 -2.98 -1.01 -6.52
N TYR A 86 -3.61 0.14 -6.26
CA TYR A 86 -4.07 0.58 -4.94
C TYR A 86 -2.88 0.95 -4.03
N SER A 87 -1.90 1.69 -4.58
CA SER A 87 -0.58 1.88 -3.95
C SER A 87 -0.58 2.75 -2.69
N GLY A 88 -1.68 3.44 -2.36
CA GLY A 88 -1.75 4.33 -1.20
C GLY A 88 -0.61 5.36 -1.19
N THR A 89 0.11 5.44 -0.09
CA THR A 89 1.32 6.29 0.05
C THR A 89 2.58 5.66 -0.57
N GLY A 90 2.42 4.61 -1.37
CA GLY A 90 3.47 3.98 -2.16
C GLY A 90 4.45 3.13 -1.36
N THR A 91 4.06 2.59 -0.22
CA THR A 91 4.96 1.81 0.64
C THR A 91 5.42 0.54 -0.06
N ILE A 92 4.50 -0.24 -0.64
CA ILE A 92 4.83 -1.49 -1.34
C ILE A 92 5.66 -1.20 -2.58
N ALA A 93 5.25 -0.22 -3.41
CA ALA A 93 6.03 0.19 -4.58
C ALA A 93 7.47 0.55 -4.23
N GLN A 94 7.66 1.33 -3.15
CA GLN A 94 9.00 1.75 -2.72
C GLN A 94 9.81 0.58 -2.14
N VAL A 95 9.17 -0.33 -1.40
CA VAL A 95 9.82 -1.54 -0.90
C VAL A 95 10.31 -2.43 -2.04
N LEU A 96 9.57 -2.51 -3.15
CA LEU A 96 9.93 -3.29 -4.34
C LEU A 96 10.96 -2.60 -5.23
N ALA A 97 11.00 -1.26 -5.26
CA ALA A 97 11.87 -0.50 -6.16
C ALA A 97 13.37 -0.87 -6.10
N PRO A 98 13.99 -1.11 -4.91
CA PRO A 98 15.41 -1.48 -4.84
C PRO A 98 15.74 -2.83 -5.51
N VAL A 99 14.75 -3.69 -5.73
CA VAL A 99 14.92 -5.03 -6.30
C VAL A 99 14.26 -5.18 -7.67
N ALA A 100 13.72 -4.11 -8.24
CA ALA A 100 13.01 -4.11 -9.51
C ALA A 100 13.67 -3.19 -10.54
N LYS A 101 13.43 -3.44 -11.82
CA LYS A 101 13.81 -2.53 -12.89
C LYS A 101 13.02 -1.23 -12.82
N ARG A 102 11.72 -1.32 -12.62
CA ARG A 102 10.79 -0.20 -12.55
C ARG A 102 9.56 -0.59 -11.73
N VAL A 103 9.06 0.32 -10.92
CA VAL A 103 7.77 0.16 -10.23
C VAL A 103 6.88 1.36 -10.54
N THR A 104 5.63 1.07 -10.90
CA THR A 104 4.61 2.08 -11.18
C THR A 104 3.42 1.87 -10.26
N GLY A 105 3.21 2.81 -9.34
CA GLY A 105 2.07 2.82 -8.41
C GLY A 105 0.87 3.57 -9.00
N VAL A 106 -0.33 3.05 -8.75
CA VAL A 106 -1.61 3.68 -9.10
C VAL A 106 -2.46 3.82 -7.85
N GLU A 107 -2.92 5.04 -7.57
CA GLU A 107 -3.72 5.36 -6.38
C GLU A 107 -4.76 6.44 -6.75
N ILE A 108 -5.98 6.29 -6.23
CA ILE A 108 -7.09 7.21 -6.53
C ILE A 108 -6.99 8.54 -5.78
N VAL A 109 -6.34 8.55 -4.61
CA VAL A 109 -6.22 9.72 -3.73
C VAL A 109 -5.00 10.57 -4.13
N PRO A 110 -5.18 11.77 -4.73
CA PRO A 110 -4.06 12.57 -5.21
C PRO A 110 -3.05 12.94 -4.12
N GLU A 111 -3.51 13.17 -2.90
CA GLU A 111 -2.66 13.53 -1.74
C GLU A 111 -1.76 12.35 -1.36
N ALA A 112 -2.26 11.12 -1.42
CA ALA A 112 -1.48 9.91 -1.19
C ALA A 112 -0.40 9.74 -2.27
N VAL A 113 -0.76 9.99 -3.54
CA VAL A 113 0.20 9.98 -4.66
C VAL A 113 1.30 11.04 -4.47
N GLN A 114 0.93 12.23 -4.01
CA GLN A 114 1.92 13.27 -3.72
C GLN A 114 2.86 12.84 -2.58
N ALA A 115 2.33 12.26 -1.51
CA ALA A 115 3.13 11.72 -0.41
C ALA A 115 4.06 10.59 -0.88
N ALA A 116 3.55 9.68 -1.72
CA ALA A 116 4.32 8.60 -2.32
C ALA A 116 5.53 9.13 -3.13
N ARG A 117 5.31 10.14 -3.98
CA ARG A 117 6.39 10.78 -4.76
C ARG A 117 7.43 11.45 -3.87
N GLN A 118 7.00 12.14 -2.81
CA GLN A 118 7.91 12.78 -1.86
C GLN A 118 8.76 11.75 -1.10
N ASN A 119 8.13 10.67 -0.63
CA ASN A 119 8.85 9.60 0.06
C ASN A 119 9.82 8.89 -0.88
N ALA A 120 9.44 8.58 -2.12
CA ALA A 120 10.32 7.96 -3.11
C ALA A 120 11.55 8.84 -3.42
N MET A 121 11.34 10.15 -3.61
CA MET A 121 12.42 11.12 -3.80
C MET A 121 13.34 11.18 -2.57
N GLN A 122 12.80 11.21 -1.36
CA GLN A 122 13.56 11.20 -0.10
C GLN A 122 14.40 9.92 0.05
N ASN A 123 13.88 8.79 -0.41
CA ASN A 123 14.57 7.50 -0.40
C ASN A 123 15.52 7.30 -1.59
N GLY A 124 15.65 8.26 -2.51
CA GLY A 124 16.52 8.17 -3.69
C GLY A 124 16.08 7.12 -4.71
N LEU A 125 14.78 6.82 -4.78
CA LEU A 125 14.22 5.80 -5.67
C LEU A 125 13.84 6.42 -7.03
N GLU A 126 14.77 6.41 -7.98
CA GLU A 126 14.59 7.00 -9.32
C GLU A 126 13.73 6.12 -10.26
N ASN A 127 13.55 4.86 -9.93
CA ASN A 127 12.78 3.87 -10.71
C ASN A 127 11.36 3.64 -10.18
N CYS A 128 10.87 4.49 -9.27
CA CYS A 128 9.54 4.38 -8.65
C CYS A 128 8.66 5.56 -9.07
N PHE A 129 7.56 5.27 -9.76
CA PHE A 129 6.67 6.28 -10.34
C PHE A 129 5.25 6.11 -9.79
N PHE A 130 4.49 7.21 -9.72
CA PHE A 130 3.12 7.18 -9.18
C PHE A 130 2.16 7.98 -10.04
N HIS A 131 0.99 7.39 -10.30
CA HIS A 131 -0.12 7.98 -11.06
C HIS A 131 -1.36 8.11 -10.17
N ALA A 132 -1.97 9.31 -10.21
CA ALA A 132 -3.25 9.54 -9.56
C ALA A 132 -4.36 9.12 -10.51
N GLY A 133 -5.21 8.19 -10.08
CA GLY A 133 -6.36 7.74 -10.84
C GLY A 133 -7.03 6.52 -10.24
N ASP A 134 -8.30 6.36 -10.58
CA ASP A 134 -9.04 5.13 -10.28
C ASP A 134 -8.43 3.97 -11.09
N VAL A 135 -8.06 2.87 -10.42
CA VAL A 135 -7.46 1.69 -11.05
C VAL A 135 -8.28 1.22 -12.26
N LEU A 136 -9.63 1.19 -12.15
CA LEU A 136 -10.52 0.79 -13.25
C LEU A 136 -10.34 1.61 -14.53
N LYS A 137 -9.92 2.88 -14.41
CA LYS A 137 -9.68 3.80 -15.54
C LYS A 137 -8.21 3.92 -15.87
N ALA A 138 -7.37 4.08 -14.84
CA ALA A 138 -5.94 4.31 -15.00
C ALA A 138 -5.23 3.15 -15.71
N VAL A 139 -5.69 1.91 -15.51
CA VAL A 139 -5.14 0.74 -16.21
C VAL A 139 -5.25 0.84 -17.74
N ASP A 140 -6.24 1.55 -18.27
CA ASP A 140 -6.38 1.76 -19.72
C ASP A 140 -5.33 2.74 -20.28
N ASP A 141 -4.80 3.63 -19.43
CA ASP A 141 -3.80 4.64 -19.79
C ASP A 141 -2.36 4.15 -19.61
N LEU A 142 -2.17 3.04 -18.88
CA LEU A 142 -0.86 2.43 -18.69
C LEU A 142 -0.41 1.72 -19.97
N LYS A 143 0.43 2.40 -20.74
CA LYS A 143 0.95 1.88 -22.04
C LYS A 143 2.05 0.84 -21.89
N GLU A 144 2.56 0.66 -20.70
CA GLU A 144 3.65 -0.27 -20.40
C GLU A 144 3.09 -1.66 -20.08
N ARG A 145 3.83 -2.69 -20.42
CA ARG A 145 3.53 -4.07 -19.99
C ARG A 145 4.04 -4.25 -18.56
N ALA A 146 3.22 -4.82 -17.69
CA ALA A 146 3.66 -5.29 -16.38
C ALA A 146 4.12 -6.74 -16.49
N ASP A 147 5.29 -7.05 -15.94
CA ASP A 147 5.74 -8.43 -15.75
C ASP A 147 5.14 -9.02 -14.47
N LEU A 148 4.95 -8.17 -13.46
CA LEU A 148 4.38 -8.49 -12.16
C LEU A 148 3.37 -7.40 -11.77
N ILE A 149 2.25 -7.81 -11.17
CA ILE A 149 1.29 -6.90 -10.57
C ILE A 149 1.17 -7.22 -9.09
N VAL A 150 1.24 -6.18 -8.24
CA VAL A 150 0.91 -6.28 -6.82
C VAL A 150 -0.43 -5.59 -6.60
N LEU A 151 -1.31 -6.22 -5.85
CA LEU A 151 -2.64 -5.73 -5.48
C LEU A 151 -2.73 -5.66 -3.96
N ASP A 152 -3.06 -4.48 -3.44
CA ASP A 152 -3.41 -4.26 -2.03
C ASP A 152 -4.73 -3.46 -1.95
N PRO A 153 -5.85 -4.05 -2.40
CA PRO A 153 -7.12 -3.36 -2.50
C PRO A 153 -7.77 -3.13 -1.13
N PRO A 154 -8.78 -2.24 -1.04
CA PRO A 154 -9.58 -2.08 0.17
C PRO A 154 -10.30 -3.38 0.58
N ARG A 155 -10.89 -3.39 1.78
CA ARG A 155 -11.56 -4.56 2.38
C ARG A 155 -12.61 -5.25 1.50
N GLU A 156 -13.21 -4.50 0.59
CA GLU A 156 -14.19 -5.00 -0.39
C GLU A 156 -13.54 -5.83 -1.50
N GLY A 157 -12.21 -5.82 -1.62
CA GLY A 157 -11.47 -6.44 -2.70
C GLY A 157 -11.48 -5.60 -3.98
N VAL A 158 -11.11 -6.21 -5.09
CA VAL A 158 -11.05 -5.56 -6.41
C VAL A 158 -12.44 -5.61 -7.09
N HIS A 159 -12.83 -4.49 -7.68
CA HIS A 159 -14.06 -4.47 -8.48
C HIS A 159 -13.93 -5.46 -9.67
N PRO A 160 -14.93 -6.32 -9.96
CA PRO A 160 -14.82 -7.36 -11.00
C PRO A 160 -14.33 -6.85 -12.36
N LYS A 161 -14.88 -5.73 -12.84
CA LYS A 161 -14.43 -5.12 -14.10
C LYS A 161 -12.98 -4.60 -14.07
N ALA A 162 -12.50 -4.17 -12.91
CA ALA A 162 -11.10 -3.78 -12.76
C ALA A 162 -10.21 -5.02 -12.79
N LEU A 163 -10.64 -6.11 -12.14
CA LEU A 163 -9.90 -7.36 -12.13
C LEU A 163 -9.77 -7.97 -13.53
N GLU A 164 -10.84 -7.93 -14.34
CA GLU A 164 -10.79 -8.32 -15.76
C GLU A 164 -9.75 -7.53 -16.55
N LYS A 165 -9.72 -6.20 -16.37
CA LYS A 165 -8.72 -5.34 -17.02
C LYS A 165 -7.30 -5.60 -16.53
N ILE A 166 -7.14 -5.82 -15.23
CA ILE A 166 -5.83 -6.17 -14.63
C ILE A 166 -5.31 -7.49 -15.22
N MET A 167 -6.16 -8.49 -15.35
CA MET A 167 -5.77 -9.76 -16.00
C MET A 167 -5.44 -9.60 -17.48
N ALA A 168 -6.04 -8.63 -18.17
CA ALA A 168 -5.76 -8.34 -19.58
C ALA A 168 -4.32 -7.81 -19.83
N PHE A 169 -3.58 -7.38 -18.78
CA PHE A 169 -2.14 -7.11 -18.90
C PHE A 169 -1.32 -8.37 -19.14
N ASP A 170 -1.89 -9.55 -18.92
CA ASP A 170 -1.23 -10.84 -19.10
C ASP A 170 0.13 -10.89 -18.35
N ALA A 171 0.12 -10.38 -17.12
CA ALA A 171 1.29 -10.40 -16.27
C ALA A 171 1.62 -11.85 -15.88
N GLU A 172 2.91 -12.17 -15.87
CA GLU A 172 3.40 -13.51 -15.51
C GLU A 172 2.96 -13.91 -14.09
N ARG A 173 2.84 -12.93 -13.20
CA ARG A 173 2.51 -13.15 -11.78
C ARG A 173 1.70 -12.00 -11.21
N ILE A 174 0.79 -12.35 -10.31
CA ILE A 174 0.07 -11.39 -9.45
C ILE A 174 0.36 -11.77 -7.99
N VAL A 175 0.80 -10.81 -7.20
CA VAL A 175 0.87 -10.92 -5.74
C VAL A 175 -0.31 -10.12 -5.18
N TYR A 176 -1.22 -10.80 -4.50
CA TYR A 176 -2.43 -10.20 -3.95
C TYR A 176 -2.33 -10.17 -2.41
N ILE A 177 -2.37 -8.99 -1.83
CA ILE A 177 -2.41 -8.76 -0.38
C ILE A 177 -3.85 -8.42 -0.01
N SER A 178 -4.36 -8.97 1.09
CA SER A 178 -5.74 -8.73 1.52
C SER A 178 -5.88 -8.75 3.03
N CYS A 179 -6.40 -7.67 3.60
CA CYS A 179 -6.82 -7.62 5.00
C CYS A 179 -8.14 -8.35 5.28
N LYS A 180 -8.78 -8.92 4.24
CA LYS A 180 -10.04 -9.68 4.35
C LYS A 180 -10.00 -10.92 3.46
N PRO A 181 -9.62 -12.07 4.01
CA PRO A 181 -9.45 -13.32 3.25
C PRO A 181 -10.67 -13.75 2.42
N THR A 182 -11.89 -13.39 2.88
CA THR A 182 -13.12 -13.72 2.13
C THR A 182 -13.28 -12.90 0.85
N SER A 183 -12.76 -11.68 0.80
CA SER A 183 -12.72 -10.87 -0.43
C SER A 183 -11.70 -11.43 -1.41
N LEU A 184 -10.51 -11.82 -0.91
CA LEU A 184 -9.51 -12.51 -1.72
C LEU A 184 -10.07 -13.80 -2.33
N ALA A 185 -10.75 -14.63 -1.53
CA ALA A 185 -11.33 -15.89 -2.02
C ALA A 185 -12.32 -15.66 -3.17
N ARG A 186 -13.18 -14.63 -3.05
CA ARG A 186 -14.12 -14.24 -4.12
C ARG A 186 -13.37 -13.77 -5.36
N ASP A 187 -12.39 -12.90 -5.22
CA ASP A 187 -11.64 -12.33 -6.34
C ASP A 187 -10.78 -13.40 -7.02
N TYR A 188 -10.26 -14.37 -6.24
CA TYR A 188 -9.52 -15.50 -6.77
C TYR A 188 -10.37 -16.39 -7.70
N GLU A 189 -11.68 -16.57 -7.46
CA GLU A 189 -12.54 -17.31 -8.40
C GLU A 189 -12.54 -16.68 -9.80
N ILE A 190 -12.53 -15.32 -9.86
CA ILE A 190 -12.47 -14.60 -11.14
C ILE A 190 -11.07 -14.76 -11.76
N MET A 191 -10.00 -14.61 -10.96
CA MET A 191 -8.62 -14.78 -11.43
C MET A 191 -8.37 -16.19 -11.96
N ARG A 192 -8.89 -17.22 -11.27
CA ARG A 192 -8.81 -18.60 -11.71
C ARG A 192 -9.52 -18.84 -13.02
N ALA A 193 -10.72 -18.27 -13.21
CA ALA A 193 -11.44 -18.32 -14.47
C ALA A 193 -10.66 -17.64 -15.61
N GLY A 194 -9.85 -16.61 -15.29
CA GLY A 194 -8.93 -15.92 -16.21
C GLY A 194 -7.59 -16.65 -16.45
N GLY A 195 -7.40 -17.85 -15.88
CA GLY A 195 -6.22 -18.68 -16.11
C GLY A 195 -5.12 -18.59 -15.04
N TYR A 196 -5.25 -17.75 -14.03
CA TYR A 196 -4.29 -17.69 -12.92
C TYR A 196 -4.50 -18.83 -11.93
N ILE A 197 -3.41 -19.39 -11.43
CA ILE A 197 -3.42 -20.43 -10.39
C ILE A 197 -2.71 -19.92 -9.14
N ALA A 198 -3.23 -20.25 -7.96
CA ALA A 198 -2.55 -19.93 -6.70
C ALA A 198 -1.33 -20.85 -6.54
N GLU A 199 -0.14 -20.26 -6.47
CA GLU A 199 1.11 -20.98 -6.25
C GLU A 199 1.48 -21.03 -4.76
N ARG A 200 1.23 -19.93 -4.05
CA ARG A 200 1.62 -19.75 -2.65
C ARG A 200 0.54 -19.02 -1.89
N LEU A 201 0.44 -19.29 -0.60
CA LEU A 201 -0.45 -18.60 0.32
C LEU A 201 0.27 -18.47 1.67
N ALA A 202 0.19 -17.30 2.28
CA ALA A 202 0.61 -17.06 3.64
C ALA A 202 -0.35 -16.12 4.35
N CYS A 203 -0.33 -16.17 5.68
CA CYS A 203 -1.04 -15.24 6.55
C CYS A 203 -0.04 -14.55 7.46
N VAL A 204 -0.21 -13.25 7.65
CA VAL A 204 0.60 -12.44 8.55
C VAL A 204 -0.32 -11.79 9.57
N ASP A 205 -0.11 -12.10 10.85
CA ASP A 205 -0.88 -11.52 11.95
C ASP A 205 -0.30 -10.15 12.32
N LEU A 206 -0.83 -9.09 11.71
CA LEU A 206 -0.47 -7.70 12.02
C LEU A 206 -1.14 -7.19 13.29
N PHE A 207 -2.24 -7.80 13.71
CA PHE A 207 -3.08 -7.34 14.82
C PHE A 207 -3.38 -8.48 15.81
N PRO A 208 -2.34 -8.99 16.53
CA PRO A 208 -2.50 -10.10 17.46
C PRO A 208 -3.61 -9.87 18.48
N GLY A 209 -4.46 -10.87 18.68
CA GLY A 209 -5.61 -10.78 19.57
C GLY A 209 -6.88 -10.20 18.94
N THR A 210 -6.87 -9.92 17.65
CA THR A 210 -8.06 -9.55 16.86
C THR A 210 -8.42 -10.64 15.85
N ALA A 211 -9.56 -10.48 15.16
CA ALA A 211 -9.97 -11.37 14.06
C ALA A 211 -9.37 -10.95 12.71
N HIS A 212 -8.48 -9.96 12.68
CA HIS A 212 -7.88 -9.45 11.46
C HIS A 212 -6.57 -10.16 11.15
N VAL A 213 -6.41 -10.60 9.92
CA VAL A 213 -5.20 -11.23 9.40
C VAL A 213 -4.96 -10.73 7.98
N GLU A 214 -3.71 -10.38 7.67
CA GLU A 214 -3.28 -10.14 6.30
C GLU A 214 -3.02 -11.48 5.61
N THR A 215 -3.54 -11.61 4.40
CA THR A 215 -3.35 -12.79 3.56
C THR A 215 -2.63 -12.37 2.29
N ILE A 216 -1.64 -13.12 1.89
CA ILE A 216 -0.87 -12.86 0.68
C ILE A 216 -0.78 -14.13 -0.17
#